data_28f9599ac1dbc04f7e26e5ed50cf654e
#
_entry.id   28f9599ac1dbc04f7e26e5ed50cf654e
#
_cell.length_a   1.000
_cell.length_b   1.000
_cell.length_c   1.000
_cell.angle_alpha   90.00
_cell.angle_beta   90.00
_cell.angle_gamma   90.00
#
_symmetry.space_group_name_H-M   'P 1'
#
loop_
_entity.id
_entity.type
_entity.pdbx_description
1 polymer ?
#
loop_
_entity_poly.entity_id
_entity_poly.type
_entity_poly.pdbx_seq_one_letter_code
_entity_poly.pdbx_strand_id
1 'polypeptide(L)'
;MKVHKIPIIDISPLLEEKTDKTATGKIAQQINTACREHGFFYISGHGVSQVLQEKIERLSHEFFKLPEEEKLKISMQFGGKAWRGFFPVGNELTSGKPDIKEGIYFGTELEQNDARVVARIPLHGQNLFPEKPEELRETVLQYMDEVTKLGHVVIKAIALSLNLDADYFYSRYTKDPLILFRIFHYPHHAANDDVWGVGEHTDYGLLTILRQDTVGGLQVKSRGQWIEAPPIENTFICNIGDMLDRMTGGLYRSTPHRVLNKSGKSRLSFPLFFDPGFDTIPKRIENVSRSIEDDSAERWDKANVHSFEGTYGDYILTKVSKVFPELKRDML
;
A
#
# COMPACT_ATOMS: atom_id res chain seq x y z
N MET A 1 13.90 -16.99 23.45
CA MET A 1 13.13 -16.94 22.17
C MET A 1 13.81 -15.96 21.24
N LYS A 2 14.17 -16.35 20.00
CA LYS A 2 14.63 -15.37 19.01
C LYS A 2 13.47 -14.45 18.68
N VAL A 3 13.60 -13.18 19.03
CA VAL A 3 12.65 -12.16 18.58
C VAL A 3 12.74 -12.12 17.05
N HIS A 4 11.71 -12.55 16.36
CA HIS A 4 11.64 -12.47 14.90
C HIS A 4 11.52 -10.98 14.54
N LYS A 5 12.58 -10.42 13.97
CA LYS A 5 12.59 -9.03 13.48
C LYS A 5 12.36 -9.05 11.97
N ILE A 6 11.54 -8.11 11.49
CA ILE A 6 11.40 -7.86 10.06
C ILE A 6 12.76 -7.42 9.51
N PRO A 7 13.29 -8.06 8.46
CA PRO A 7 14.63 -7.75 7.94
C PRO A 7 14.69 -6.37 7.28
N ILE A 8 15.87 -5.74 7.34
CA ILE A 8 16.21 -4.53 6.60
C ILE A 8 17.10 -4.94 5.42
N ILE A 9 16.72 -4.54 4.22
CA ILE A 9 17.40 -4.87 2.97
C ILE A 9 17.89 -3.57 2.33
N ASP A 10 19.21 -3.43 2.18
CA ASP A 10 19.78 -2.32 1.42
C ASP A 10 19.63 -2.60 -0.08
N ILE A 11 18.84 -1.75 -0.76
CA ILE A 11 18.57 -1.87 -2.18
C ILE A 11 19.36 -0.86 -3.03
N SER A 12 20.26 -0.09 -2.43
CA SER A 12 21.07 0.90 -3.16
C SER A 12 21.77 0.33 -4.40
N PRO A 13 22.30 -0.94 -4.39
CA PRO A 13 22.92 -1.50 -5.59
C PRO A 13 21.95 -1.71 -6.77
N LEU A 14 20.64 -1.73 -6.54
CA LEU A 14 19.64 -1.83 -7.62
C LEU A 14 19.41 -0.48 -8.34
N LEU A 15 19.85 0.62 -7.75
CA LEU A 15 19.69 1.98 -8.29
C LEU A 15 20.92 2.44 -9.07
N GLU A 16 22.01 1.69 -9.01
CA GLU A 16 23.24 2.03 -9.73
C GLU A 16 23.12 1.77 -11.24
N GLU A 17 23.69 2.64 -12.07
CA GLU A 17 23.69 2.50 -13.54
C GLU A 17 24.34 1.19 -14.01
N LYS A 18 25.41 0.76 -13.32
CA LYS A 18 26.08 -0.52 -13.56
C LYS A 18 25.69 -1.52 -12.50
N THR A 19 24.69 -2.31 -12.80
CA THR A 19 24.16 -3.32 -11.88
C THR A 19 25.18 -4.43 -11.63
N ASP A 20 25.68 -4.58 -10.42
CA ASP A 20 26.45 -5.75 -10.00
C ASP A 20 25.51 -6.95 -9.86
N LYS A 21 25.67 -7.95 -10.73
CA LYS A 21 24.88 -9.19 -10.71
C LYS A 21 24.99 -9.94 -9.38
N THR A 22 26.13 -9.87 -8.73
CA THR A 22 26.35 -10.54 -7.42
C THR A 22 25.57 -9.85 -6.32
N ALA A 23 25.63 -8.53 -6.27
CA ALA A 23 24.87 -7.72 -5.32
C ALA A 23 23.36 -7.88 -5.53
N THR A 24 22.90 -7.80 -6.78
CA THR A 24 21.49 -8.02 -7.16
C THR A 24 21.01 -9.40 -6.72
N GLY A 25 21.81 -10.46 -6.96
CA GLY A 25 21.47 -11.81 -6.54
C GLY A 25 21.33 -11.96 -5.01
N LYS A 26 22.19 -11.30 -4.24
CA LYS A 26 22.08 -11.28 -2.78
C LYS A 26 20.81 -10.56 -2.30
N ILE A 27 20.47 -9.42 -2.89
CA ILE A 27 19.24 -8.69 -2.58
C ILE A 27 18.02 -9.55 -2.92
N ALA A 28 17.99 -10.15 -4.10
CA ALA A 28 16.91 -11.06 -4.49
C ALA A 28 16.74 -12.22 -3.50
N GLN A 29 17.83 -12.82 -3.03
CA GLN A 29 17.79 -13.89 -2.02
C GLN A 29 17.26 -13.38 -0.67
N GLN A 30 17.63 -12.17 -0.22
CA GLN A 30 17.11 -11.57 1.01
C GLN A 30 15.60 -11.31 0.89
N ILE A 31 15.15 -10.76 -0.24
CA ILE A 31 13.72 -10.55 -0.52
C ILE A 31 12.97 -11.89 -0.55
N ASN A 32 13.51 -12.93 -1.21
CA ASN A 32 12.91 -14.27 -1.20
C ASN A 32 12.68 -14.78 0.22
N THR A 33 13.70 -14.69 1.06
CA THR A 33 13.61 -15.11 2.47
C THR A 33 12.56 -14.31 3.23
N ALA A 34 12.59 -12.98 3.10
CA ALA A 34 11.65 -12.09 3.79
C ALA A 34 10.19 -12.34 3.39
N CYS A 35 9.93 -12.48 2.08
CA CYS A 35 8.59 -12.74 1.55
C CYS A 35 8.03 -14.11 1.98
N ARG A 36 8.90 -15.13 2.10
CA ARG A 36 8.50 -16.47 2.57
C ARG A 36 8.25 -16.53 4.08
N GLU A 37 9.02 -15.76 4.85
CA GLU A 37 8.99 -15.85 6.32
C GLU A 37 8.00 -14.89 6.95
N HIS A 38 7.91 -13.67 6.41
CA HIS A 38 7.16 -12.56 7.02
C HIS A 38 6.15 -11.92 6.08
N GLY A 39 6.35 -11.98 4.75
CA GLY A 39 5.60 -11.18 3.78
C GLY A 39 5.90 -9.67 3.89
N PHE A 40 6.84 -9.27 4.75
CA PHE A 40 7.25 -7.91 5.09
C PHE A 40 8.76 -7.77 5.15
N PHE A 41 9.26 -6.62 4.74
CA PHE A 41 10.68 -6.23 4.86
C PHE A 41 10.84 -4.72 4.82
N TYR A 42 11.87 -4.19 5.48
CA TYR A 42 12.28 -2.81 5.29
C TYR A 42 13.24 -2.71 4.11
N ILE A 43 13.20 -1.59 3.42
CA ILE A 43 14.19 -1.21 2.42
C ILE A 43 14.91 0.06 2.86
N SER A 44 16.24 0.05 2.77
CA SER A 44 17.10 1.22 2.91
C SER A 44 17.83 1.50 1.60
N GLY A 45 18.48 2.66 1.50
CA GLY A 45 19.20 3.04 0.27
C GLY A 45 18.29 3.21 -0.95
N HIS A 46 17.03 3.56 -0.74
CA HIS A 46 15.94 3.57 -1.73
C HIS A 46 15.94 4.77 -2.69
N GLY A 47 16.78 5.77 -2.47
CA GLY A 47 16.95 6.91 -3.37
C GLY A 47 15.86 7.99 -3.35
N VAL A 48 14.72 7.76 -2.68
CA VAL A 48 13.67 8.79 -2.54
C VAL A 48 14.16 9.94 -1.67
N SER A 49 14.02 11.17 -2.15
CA SER A 49 14.52 12.37 -1.50
C SER A 49 14.01 12.52 -0.05
N GLN A 50 14.93 12.64 0.92
CA GLN A 50 14.58 12.88 2.31
C GLN A 50 13.87 14.22 2.48
N VAL A 51 14.31 15.25 1.77
CA VAL A 51 13.66 16.58 1.78
C VAL A 51 12.19 16.48 1.33
N LEU A 52 11.92 15.67 0.31
CA LEU A 52 10.57 15.43 -0.16
C LEU A 52 9.72 14.68 0.89
N GLN A 53 10.31 13.69 1.54
CA GLN A 53 9.64 12.93 2.60
C GLN A 53 9.31 13.79 3.83
N GLU A 54 10.20 14.68 4.23
CA GLU A 54 9.97 15.64 5.32
C GLU A 54 8.93 16.70 4.91
N LYS A 55 8.97 17.15 3.65
CA LYS A 55 8.02 18.13 3.12
C LYS A 55 6.59 17.59 3.11
N ILE A 56 6.37 16.37 2.60
CA ILE A 56 5.04 15.77 2.59
C ILE A 56 4.50 15.53 4.00
N GLU A 57 5.34 15.12 4.95
CA GLU A 57 4.95 14.95 6.36
C GLU A 57 4.52 16.28 6.98
N ARG A 58 5.34 17.33 6.83
CA ARG A 58 5.02 18.68 7.35
C ARG A 58 3.69 19.19 6.77
N LEU A 59 3.51 19.14 5.45
CA LEU A 59 2.30 19.59 4.78
C LEU A 59 1.07 18.78 5.19
N SER A 60 1.25 17.48 5.43
CA SER A 60 0.17 16.63 5.94
C SER A 60 -0.25 17.03 7.35
N HIS A 61 0.68 17.33 8.23
CA HIS A 61 0.36 17.88 9.56
C HIS A 61 -0.36 19.22 9.47
N GLU A 62 0.02 20.09 8.55
CA GLU A 62 -0.66 21.37 8.32
C GLU A 62 -2.11 21.15 7.85
N PHE A 63 -2.32 20.23 6.89
CA PHE A 63 -3.65 19.88 6.40
C PHE A 63 -4.56 19.32 7.50
N PHE A 64 -4.10 18.32 8.26
CA PHE A 64 -4.94 17.69 9.28
C PHE A 64 -5.25 18.58 10.49
N LYS A 65 -4.51 19.69 10.67
CA LYS A 65 -4.83 20.74 11.65
C LYS A 65 -5.91 21.72 11.18
N LEU A 66 -6.29 21.70 9.91
CA LEU A 66 -7.37 22.54 9.41
C LEU A 66 -8.71 22.18 10.08
N PRO A 67 -9.64 23.14 10.20
CA PRO A 67 -11.02 22.84 10.59
C PRO A 67 -11.62 21.76 9.68
N GLU A 68 -12.50 20.93 10.24
CA GLU A 68 -13.10 19.82 9.49
C GLU A 68 -13.86 20.32 8.25
N GLU A 69 -14.53 21.46 8.35
CA GLU A 69 -15.23 22.10 7.23
C GLU A 69 -14.31 22.42 6.04
N GLU A 70 -13.06 22.80 6.28
CA GLU A 70 -12.07 23.03 5.24
C GLU A 70 -11.60 21.72 4.61
N LYS A 71 -11.38 20.69 5.41
CA LYS A 71 -11.02 19.35 4.92
C LYS A 71 -12.13 18.71 4.09
N LEU A 72 -13.38 18.92 4.47
CA LEU A 72 -14.56 18.41 3.77
C LEU A 72 -14.79 19.05 2.39
N LYS A 73 -14.16 20.17 2.06
CA LYS A 73 -14.20 20.76 0.70
C LYS A 73 -13.63 19.80 -0.36
N ILE A 74 -12.76 18.89 0.05
CA ILE A 74 -12.22 17.83 -0.80
C ILE A 74 -12.73 16.44 -0.38
N SER A 75 -13.94 16.36 0.16
CA SER A 75 -14.53 15.09 0.57
C SER A 75 -14.56 14.07 -0.57
N MET A 76 -14.36 12.78 -0.25
CA MET A 76 -14.43 11.68 -1.21
C MET A 76 -15.74 11.62 -2.00
N GLN A 77 -16.84 12.14 -1.47
CA GLN A 77 -18.11 12.25 -2.19
C GLN A 77 -18.00 13.06 -3.49
N PHE A 78 -17.04 13.98 -3.59
CA PHE A 78 -16.79 14.78 -4.79
C PHE A 78 -15.85 14.06 -5.78
N GLY A 79 -15.17 13.03 -5.35
CA GLY A 79 -14.27 12.22 -6.18
C GLY A 79 -15.00 11.27 -7.13
N GLY A 80 -16.30 11.02 -6.92
CA GLY A 80 -17.10 10.14 -7.75
C GLY A 80 -16.45 8.77 -7.96
N LYS A 81 -16.47 8.28 -9.20
CA LYS A 81 -15.87 6.98 -9.55
C LYS A 81 -14.34 6.92 -9.38
N ALA A 82 -13.65 8.03 -9.30
CA ALA A 82 -12.20 8.05 -9.07
C ALA A 82 -11.79 7.66 -7.64
N TRP A 83 -12.74 7.75 -6.69
CA TRP A 83 -12.53 7.37 -5.29
C TRP A 83 -11.34 8.11 -4.65
N ARG A 84 -11.37 9.43 -4.76
CA ARG A 84 -10.34 10.36 -4.32
C ARG A 84 -10.90 11.34 -3.29
N GLY A 85 -10.04 11.86 -2.43
CA GLY A 85 -10.36 12.93 -1.51
C GLY A 85 -10.29 12.53 -0.05
N PHE A 86 -10.79 13.42 0.80
CA PHE A 86 -10.75 13.32 2.25
C PHE A 86 -11.94 12.51 2.79
N PHE A 87 -11.70 11.71 3.81
CA PHE A 87 -12.72 11.08 4.65
C PHE A 87 -12.41 11.34 6.14
N PRO A 88 -13.44 11.66 6.96
CA PRO A 88 -13.28 11.90 8.38
C PRO A 88 -13.12 10.60 9.18
N VAL A 89 -12.78 10.75 10.47
CA VAL A 89 -12.60 9.62 11.42
C VAL A 89 -13.83 8.73 11.44
N GLY A 90 -13.61 7.42 11.34
CA GLY A 90 -14.65 6.40 11.45
C GLY A 90 -15.43 6.10 10.16
N ASN A 91 -15.14 6.79 9.06
CA ASN A 91 -15.85 6.56 7.79
C ASN A 91 -15.30 5.36 6.99
N GLU A 92 -14.11 4.88 7.30
CA GLU A 92 -13.56 3.65 6.71
C GLU A 92 -13.80 2.47 7.65
N LEU A 93 -14.29 1.34 7.08
CA LEU A 93 -14.68 0.15 7.84
C LEU A 93 -13.71 -1.01 7.56
N THR A 94 -12.54 -1.00 8.17
CA THR A 94 -11.65 -2.17 8.08
C THR A 94 -12.18 -3.30 8.98
N SER A 95 -12.25 -4.51 8.42
CA SER A 95 -12.83 -5.67 9.13
C SER A 95 -14.26 -5.43 9.65
N GLY A 96 -15.02 -4.55 8.97
CA GLY A 96 -16.42 -4.26 9.30
C GLY A 96 -16.61 -3.39 10.55
N LYS A 97 -15.56 -2.76 11.05
CA LYS A 97 -15.60 -1.82 12.18
C LYS A 97 -15.00 -0.49 11.78
N PRO A 98 -15.50 0.64 12.31
CA PRO A 98 -14.93 1.96 12.06
C PRO A 98 -13.48 2.03 12.51
N ASP A 99 -12.60 2.49 11.63
CA ASP A 99 -11.21 2.78 11.97
C ASP A 99 -11.10 4.16 12.64
N ILE A 100 -10.22 4.26 13.61
CA ILE A 100 -9.93 5.55 14.25
C ILE A 100 -8.80 6.24 13.48
N LYS A 101 -9.13 6.61 12.26
CA LYS A 101 -8.28 7.41 11.39
C LYS A 101 -9.13 8.27 10.46
N GLU A 102 -8.56 9.36 10.04
CA GLU A 102 -8.99 10.16 8.89
C GLU A 102 -7.92 10.08 7.80
N GLY A 103 -8.23 10.47 6.59
CA GLY A 103 -7.22 10.40 5.54
C GLY A 103 -7.61 11.06 4.23
N ILE A 104 -6.63 11.16 3.34
CA ILE A 104 -6.82 11.60 1.97
C ILE A 104 -6.43 10.45 1.04
N TYR A 105 -7.28 10.18 0.07
CA TYR A 105 -7.07 9.18 -0.97
C TYR A 105 -6.65 9.83 -2.27
N PHE A 106 -5.54 9.37 -2.84
CA PHE A 106 -4.99 9.77 -4.13
C PHE A 106 -4.74 8.55 -5.01
N GLY A 107 -4.49 8.80 -6.28
CA GLY A 107 -3.97 7.81 -7.22
C GLY A 107 -3.36 8.52 -8.43
N THR A 108 -3.02 7.79 -9.48
CA THR A 108 -2.46 8.38 -10.70
C THR A 108 -3.30 9.57 -11.15
N GLU A 109 -2.67 10.75 -11.26
CA GLU A 109 -3.35 11.95 -11.75
C GLU A 109 -3.64 11.78 -13.24
N LEU A 110 -4.91 11.89 -13.62
CA LEU A 110 -5.34 11.76 -15.01
C LEU A 110 -6.10 13.01 -15.44
N GLU A 111 -5.80 13.50 -16.62
CA GLU A 111 -6.51 14.62 -17.21
C GLU A 111 -7.96 14.26 -17.57
N GLN A 112 -8.84 15.26 -17.62
CA GLN A 112 -10.26 15.04 -17.94
C GLN A 112 -10.51 14.39 -19.30
N ASN A 113 -9.57 14.55 -20.24
CA ASN A 113 -9.63 13.96 -21.58
C ASN A 113 -8.94 12.59 -21.69
N ASP A 114 -8.39 12.05 -20.58
CA ASP A 114 -7.88 10.68 -20.59
C ASP A 114 -9.01 9.69 -20.91
N ALA A 115 -8.73 8.72 -21.77
CA ALA A 115 -9.73 7.77 -22.26
C ALA A 115 -10.43 7.00 -21.12
N ARG A 116 -9.72 6.70 -20.03
CA ARG A 116 -10.25 6.01 -18.84
C ARG A 116 -11.21 6.89 -18.07
N VAL A 117 -10.91 8.19 -17.98
CA VAL A 117 -11.77 9.18 -17.32
C VAL A 117 -13.05 9.41 -18.14
N VAL A 118 -12.88 9.58 -19.47
CA VAL A 118 -14.03 9.72 -20.39
C VAL A 118 -14.92 8.48 -20.36
N ALA A 119 -14.33 7.28 -20.31
CA ALA A 119 -15.05 6.02 -20.19
C ALA A 119 -15.61 5.77 -18.78
N ARG A 120 -15.32 6.65 -17.81
CA ARG A 120 -15.76 6.55 -16.41
C ARG A 120 -15.32 5.25 -15.74
N ILE A 121 -14.11 4.76 -16.05
CA ILE A 121 -13.55 3.57 -15.42
C ILE A 121 -13.32 3.87 -13.92
N PRO A 122 -13.81 3.04 -13.00
CA PRO A 122 -13.61 3.25 -11.58
C PRO A 122 -12.12 3.36 -11.18
N LEU A 123 -11.83 4.11 -10.13
CA LEU A 123 -10.48 4.39 -9.61
C LEU A 123 -9.58 5.23 -10.55
N HIS A 124 -10.12 5.73 -11.66
CA HIS A 124 -9.41 6.60 -12.60
C HIS A 124 -10.01 8.00 -12.62
N GLY A 125 -9.18 9.03 -12.47
CA GLY A 125 -9.63 10.42 -12.47
C GLY A 125 -8.61 11.38 -11.90
N GLN A 126 -9.05 12.62 -11.73
CA GLN A 126 -8.26 13.65 -11.07
C GLN A 126 -8.27 13.47 -9.56
N ASN A 127 -7.19 13.85 -8.91
CA ASN A 127 -7.11 13.93 -7.46
C ASN A 127 -7.80 15.20 -6.97
N LEU A 128 -8.33 15.14 -5.74
CA LEU A 128 -8.85 16.31 -5.05
C LEU A 128 -7.78 16.86 -4.11
N PHE A 129 -7.47 18.15 -4.25
CA PHE A 129 -6.50 18.83 -3.41
C PHE A 129 -7.13 20.03 -2.70
N PRO A 130 -6.75 20.28 -1.44
CA PRO A 130 -7.21 21.47 -0.73
C PRO A 130 -6.51 22.73 -1.27
N GLU A 131 -7.11 23.89 -1.04
CA GLU A 131 -6.45 25.16 -1.32
C GLU A 131 -5.22 25.39 -0.43
N LYS A 132 -5.26 24.90 0.81
CA LYS A 132 -4.15 24.96 1.77
C LYS A 132 -3.88 23.62 2.41
N PRO A 133 -2.59 23.27 2.62
CA PRO A 133 -1.39 24.04 2.23
C PRO A 133 -1.18 24.00 0.70
N GLU A 134 -0.83 25.14 0.11
CA GLU A 134 -0.74 25.32 -1.35
C GLU A 134 0.22 24.34 -2.04
N GLU A 135 1.34 24.02 -1.39
CA GLU A 135 2.36 23.12 -1.94
C GLU A 135 1.99 21.64 -1.88
N LEU A 136 0.86 21.28 -1.25
CA LEU A 136 0.50 19.87 -1.03
C LEU A 136 0.32 19.10 -2.35
N ARG A 137 -0.34 19.74 -3.34
CA ARG A 137 -0.58 19.12 -4.66
C ARG A 137 0.73 18.69 -5.33
N GLU A 138 1.63 19.65 -5.52
CA GLU A 138 2.91 19.39 -6.19
C GLU A 138 3.74 18.35 -5.43
N THR A 139 3.79 18.47 -4.10
CA THR A 139 4.56 17.58 -3.23
C THR A 139 4.01 16.15 -3.28
N VAL A 140 2.69 15.96 -3.23
CA VAL A 140 2.05 14.64 -3.33
C VAL A 140 2.31 14.01 -4.69
N LEU A 141 2.15 14.75 -5.78
CA LEU A 141 2.37 14.21 -7.13
C LEU A 141 3.83 13.82 -7.34
N GLN A 142 4.78 14.64 -6.90
CA GLN A 142 6.21 14.31 -6.95
C GLN A 142 6.53 13.07 -6.10
N TYR A 143 5.99 13.00 -4.88
CA TYR A 143 6.20 11.85 -3.99
C TYR A 143 5.67 10.56 -4.61
N MET A 144 4.46 10.60 -5.17
CA MET A 144 3.88 9.45 -5.86
C MET A 144 4.74 9.00 -7.05
N ASP A 145 5.26 9.92 -7.84
CA ASP A 145 6.14 9.61 -8.98
C ASP A 145 7.43 8.92 -8.52
N GLU A 146 8.14 9.48 -7.52
CA GLU A 146 9.38 8.89 -6.98
C GLU A 146 9.14 7.51 -6.36
N VAL A 147 8.07 7.34 -5.57
CA VAL A 147 7.77 6.04 -4.95
C VAL A 147 7.23 5.02 -5.98
N THR A 148 6.56 5.47 -7.04
CA THR A 148 6.17 4.58 -8.15
C THR A 148 7.40 4.05 -8.89
N LYS A 149 8.41 4.90 -9.17
CA LYS A 149 9.70 4.46 -9.73
C LYS A 149 10.39 3.46 -8.81
N LEU A 150 10.39 3.71 -7.50
CA LEU A 150 10.88 2.76 -6.51
C LEU A 150 10.11 1.43 -6.56
N GLY A 151 8.79 1.47 -6.75
CA GLY A 151 7.93 0.30 -6.93
C GLY A 151 8.39 -0.60 -8.08
N HIS A 152 8.75 0.01 -9.22
CA HIS A 152 9.31 -0.74 -10.35
C HIS A 152 10.66 -1.39 -10.02
N VAL A 153 11.52 -0.74 -9.24
CA VAL A 153 12.79 -1.33 -8.78
C VAL A 153 12.55 -2.52 -7.87
N VAL A 154 11.66 -2.38 -6.89
CA VAL A 154 11.38 -3.46 -5.92
C VAL A 154 10.68 -4.64 -6.60
N ILE A 155 9.70 -4.41 -7.50
CA ILE A 155 9.00 -5.51 -8.18
C ILE A 155 9.93 -6.27 -9.14
N LYS A 156 10.91 -5.59 -9.74
CA LYS A 156 11.98 -6.23 -10.51
C LYS A 156 12.83 -7.16 -9.63
N ALA A 157 13.20 -6.72 -8.43
CA ALA A 157 13.94 -7.54 -7.48
C ALA A 157 13.09 -8.74 -6.99
N ILE A 158 11.77 -8.56 -6.83
CA ILE A 158 10.83 -9.64 -6.54
C ILE A 158 10.78 -10.65 -7.70
N ALA A 159 10.78 -10.22 -8.97
CA ALA A 159 10.87 -11.14 -10.10
C ALA A 159 12.14 -12.00 -10.03
N LEU A 160 13.30 -11.37 -9.83
CA LEU A 160 14.58 -12.06 -9.68
C LEU A 160 14.60 -13.03 -8.48
N SER A 161 13.94 -12.68 -7.38
CA SER A 161 13.83 -13.51 -6.19
C SER A 161 13.02 -14.80 -6.42
N LEU A 162 12.18 -14.80 -7.45
CA LEU A 162 11.40 -15.96 -7.94
C LEU A 162 12.08 -16.70 -9.09
N ASN A 163 13.33 -16.35 -9.45
CA ASN A 163 14.06 -16.84 -10.62
C ASN A 163 13.33 -16.55 -11.96
N LEU A 164 12.63 -15.42 -12.03
CA LEU A 164 11.98 -14.95 -13.25
C LEU A 164 12.84 -13.88 -13.94
N ASP A 165 12.51 -13.60 -15.20
CA ASP A 165 13.09 -12.46 -15.91
C ASP A 165 12.82 -11.17 -15.15
N ALA A 166 13.79 -10.26 -15.13
CA ALA A 166 13.69 -8.99 -14.40
C ALA A 166 12.45 -8.18 -14.80
N ASP A 167 12.04 -8.26 -16.07
CA ASP A 167 10.90 -7.53 -16.62
C ASP A 167 9.58 -8.32 -16.58
N TYR A 168 9.53 -9.46 -15.89
CA TYR A 168 8.37 -10.35 -15.86
C TYR A 168 7.09 -9.62 -15.45
N PHE A 169 7.12 -8.89 -14.34
CA PHE A 169 5.95 -8.14 -13.87
C PHE A 169 5.70 -6.90 -14.72
N TYR A 170 6.76 -6.16 -15.09
CA TYR A 170 6.63 -4.95 -15.91
C TYR A 170 5.93 -5.24 -17.23
N SER A 171 6.40 -6.22 -17.98
CA SER A 171 5.89 -6.52 -19.32
C SER A 171 4.45 -7.05 -19.33
N ARG A 172 4.01 -7.69 -18.23
CA ARG A 172 2.70 -8.37 -18.17
C ARG A 172 1.66 -7.65 -17.35
N TYR A 173 2.06 -6.94 -16.30
CA TYR A 173 1.12 -6.47 -15.28
C TYR A 173 1.32 -5.03 -14.84
N THR A 174 2.55 -4.51 -14.84
CA THR A 174 2.85 -3.21 -14.23
C THR A 174 3.46 -2.20 -15.19
N LYS A 175 3.25 -2.37 -16.51
CA LYS A 175 3.63 -1.36 -17.51
C LYS A 175 2.84 -0.06 -17.29
N ASP A 176 1.54 -0.18 -16.95
CA ASP A 176 0.64 0.88 -16.53
C ASP A 176 -0.02 0.43 -15.20
N PRO A 177 0.68 0.58 -14.06
CA PRO A 177 0.22 0.05 -12.79
C PRO A 177 -0.94 0.89 -12.25
N LEU A 178 -1.88 0.26 -11.56
CA LEU A 178 -2.84 0.99 -10.74
C LEU A 178 -2.12 1.47 -9.49
N ILE A 179 -1.88 2.78 -9.40
CA ILE A 179 -1.27 3.41 -8.24
C ILE A 179 -2.35 4.04 -7.38
N LEU A 180 -2.40 3.62 -6.12
CA LEU A 180 -3.21 4.25 -5.10
C LEU A 180 -2.27 4.73 -3.98
N PHE A 181 -2.49 5.94 -3.50
CA PHE A 181 -1.70 6.52 -2.44
C PHE A 181 -2.62 7.06 -1.35
N ARG A 182 -2.21 6.93 -0.10
CA ARG A 182 -2.96 7.41 1.06
C ARG A 182 -2.08 8.23 1.97
N ILE A 183 -2.66 9.28 2.54
CA ILE A 183 -2.12 9.96 3.72
C ILE A 183 -3.10 9.71 4.84
N PHE A 184 -2.71 8.89 5.82
CA PHE A 184 -3.53 8.59 6.99
C PHE A 184 -3.05 9.37 8.20
N HIS A 185 -4.00 9.95 8.92
CA HIS A 185 -3.80 10.56 10.22
C HIS A 185 -4.60 9.79 11.26
N TYR A 186 -3.90 9.34 12.28
CA TYR A 186 -4.47 8.66 13.44
C TYR A 186 -4.45 9.66 14.59
N PRO A 187 -5.61 10.22 14.99
CA PRO A 187 -5.69 11.20 16.06
C PRO A 187 -5.16 10.64 17.38
N HIS A 188 -4.81 11.54 18.27
CA HIS A 188 -4.48 11.18 19.65
C HIS A 188 -5.69 10.51 20.33
N HIS A 189 -5.49 9.36 20.94
CA HIS A 189 -6.44 8.71 21.83
C HIS A 189 -5.81 8.46 23.20
N ALA A 190 -6.63 8.44 24.25
CA ALA A 190 -6.16 8.05 25.57
C ALA A 190 -5.61 6.61 25.54
N ALA A 191 -4.47 6.38 26.17
CA ALA A 191 -3.71 5.12 26.09
C ALA A 191 -4.46 3.87 26.60
N ASN A 192 -5.67 4.03 27.14
CA ASN A 192 -6.46 2.96 27.75
C ASN A 192 -7.53 2.35 26.84
N ASP A 193 -7.71 2.89 25.63
CA ASP A 193 -8.71 2.37 24.71
C ASP A 193 -8.08 1.34 23.78
N ASP A 194 -8.55 0.09 23.81
CA ASP A 194 -8.22 -0.96 22.84
C ASP A 194 -8.87 -0.65 21.48
N VAL A 195 -8.62 0.56 20.97
CA VAL A 195 -9.20 1.07 19.74
C VAL A 195 -8.17 0.96 18.63
N TRP A 196 -8.56 0.30 17.56
CA TRP A 196 -7.70 0.08 16.40
C TRP A 196 -7.67 1.32 15.52
N GLY A 197 -6.46 1.79 15.20
CA GLY A 197 -6.28 2.75 14.13
C GLY A 197 -6.67 2.15 12.77
N VAL A 198 -6.25 0.88 12.53
CA VAL A 198 -6.72 0.03 11.43
C VAL A 198 -6.84 -1.39 11.93
N GLY A 199 -7.98 -2.04 11.67
CA GLY A 199 -8.23 -3.43 12.01
C GLY A 199 -7.30 -4.41 11.27
N GLU A 200 -7.31 -5.70 11.65
CA GLU A 200 -6.56 -6.74 10.96
C GLU A 200 -7.02 -6.87 9.51
N HIS A 201 -6.09 -6.77 8.55
CA HIS A 201 -6.35 -6.88 7.12
C HIS A 201 -5.10 -7.34 6.36
N THR A 202 -5.29 -7.66 5.09
CA THR A 202 -4.24 -7.85 4.09
C THR A 202 -4.41 -6.81 2.98
N ASP A 203 -3.32 -6.44 2.31
CA ASP A 203 -3.36 -5.56 1.15
C ASP A 203 -3.75 -6.33 -0.11
N TYR A 204 -4.32 -5.63 -1.09
CA TYR A 204 -5.02 -6.27 -2.20
C TYR A 204 -4.13 -6.57 -3.41
N GLY A 205 -3.10 -5.75 -3.64
CA GLY A 205 -2.31 -5.73 -4.86
C GLY A 205 -1.07 -6.60 -4.87
N LEU A 206 -0.01 -6.09 -5.52
CA LEU A 206 1.29 -6.77 -5.57
C LEU A 206 2.18 -6.35 -4.41
N LEU A 207 2.33 -5.05 -4.20
CA LEU A 207 3.33 -4.47 -3.31
C LEU A 207 2.79 -3.19 -2.68
N THR A 208 2.93 -3.08 -1.36
CA THR A 208 2.75 -1.83 -0.64
C THR A 208 4.11 -1.29 -0.23
N ILE A 209 4.33 0.01 -0.44
CA ILE A 209 5.53 0.74 0.00
C ILE A 209 5.05 1.81 0.98
N LEU A 210 5.34 1.60 2.25
CA LEU A 210 4.85 2.43 3.34
C LEU A 210 5.97 3.22 4.00
N ARG A 211 5.86 4.55 3.98
CA ARG A 211 6.59 5.42 4.88
C ARG A 211 5.81 5.61 6.19
N GLN A 212 6.47 5.45 7.30
CA GLN A 212 5.93 5.76 8.62
C GLN A 212 6.53 7.07 9.15
N ASP A 213 5.77 7.76 10.01
CA ASP A 213 6.35 8.78 10.90
C ASP A 213 7.15 8.12 12.04
N THR A 214 7.54 8.88 13.05
CA THR A 214 8.33 8.39 14.19
C THR A 214 7.51 7.74 15.31
N VAL A 215 6.18 7.69 15.19
CA VAL A 215 5.29 7.27 16.30
C VAL A 215 5.14 5.75 16.40
N GLY A 216 5.11 5.03 15.27
CA GLY A 216 4.97 3.56 15.28
C GLY A 216 3.54 3.06 15.38
N GLY A 217 3.36 1.83 15.91
CA GLY A 217 2.07 1.18 16.09
C GLY A 217 1.64 0.22 14.98
N LEU A 218 2.43 0.04 13.94
CA LEU A 218 2.22 -1.03 12.96
C LEU A 218 2.60 -2.38 13.55
N GLN A 219 1.70 -3.35 13.47
CA GLN A 219 1.91 -4.73 13.90
C GLN A 219 1.66 -5.69 12.74
N VAL A 220 2.52 -6.69 12.60
CA VAL A 220 2.49 -7.71 11.55
C VAL A 220 2.31 -9.08 12.18
N LYS A 221 1.43 -9.92 11.62
CA LYS A 221 1.14 -11.27 12.12
C LYS A 221 2.11 -12.30 11.52
N SER A 222 3.31 -12.34 12.05
CA SER A 222 4.32 -13.31 11.59
C SER A 222 4.21 -14.63 12.33
N ARG A 223 4.04 -15.74 11.60
CA ARG A 223 3.94 -17.10 12.16
C ARG A 223 2.91 -17.22 13.29
N GLY A 224 1.76 -16.55 13.12
CA GLY A 224 0.67 -16.56 14.08
C GLY A 224 0.86 -15.64 15.30
N GLN A 225 1.96 -14.89 15.38
CA GLN A 225 2.24 -13.95 16.46
C GLN A 225 2.30 -12.52 15.94
N TRP A 226 1.75 -11.57 16.70
CA TRP A 226 1.87 -10.15 16.41
C TRP A 226 3.26 -9.66 16.80
N ILE A 227 3.97 -9.09 15.84
CA ILE A 227 5.28 -8.45 16.03
C ILE A 227 5.19 -6.98 15.65
N GLU A 228 5.89 -6.12 16.40
CA GLU A 228 5.98 -4.71 16.06
C GLU A 228 6.84 -4.48 14.82
N ALA A 229 6.37 -3.56 13.98
CA ALA A 229 7.13 -3.01 12.86
C ALA A 229 7.47 -1.53 13.15
N PRO A 230 8.44 -1.24 14.03
CA PRO A 230 8.74 0.12 14.45
C PRO A 230 9.24 0.97 13.28
N PRO A 231 9.04 2.30 13.31
CA PRO A 231 9.68 3.19 12.36
C PRO A 231 11.21 3.08 12.45
N ILE A 232 11.85 2.98 11.30
CA ILE A 232 13.30 2.99 11.16
C ILE A 232 13.65 4.15 10.25
N GLU A 233 14.56 5.00 10.71
CA GLU A 233 14.96 6.20 9.98
C GLU A 233 15.49 5.85 8.57
N ASN A 234 15.12 6.66 7.58
CA ASN A 234 15.50 6.49 6.18
C ASN A 234 15.18 5.10 5.59
N THR A 235 14.04 4.53 6.00
CA THR A 235 13.53 3.29 5.41
C THR A 235 12.06 3.43 5.01
N PHE A 236 11.68 2.63 4.01
CA PHE A 236 10.28 2.25 3.82
C PHE A 236 10.08 0.83 4.34
N ILE A 237 8.87 0.51 4.80
CA ILE A 237 8.46 -0.87 5.01
C ILE A 237 7.64 -1.32 3.80
N CYS A 238 7.98 -2.48 3.27
CA CYS A 238 7.31 -3.09 2.14
C CYS A 238 6.59 -4.36 2.58
N ASN A 239 5.41 -4.58 2.01
CA ASN A 239 4.70 -5.85 2.15
C ASN A 239 4.08 -6.28 0.84
N ILE A 240 3.94 -7.59 0.69
CA ILE A 240 3.25 -8.19 -0.44
C ILE A 240 1.75 -8.24 -0.18
N GLY A 241 0.97 -8.10 -1.26
CA GLY A 241 -0.48 -8.15 -1.21
C GLY A 241 -1.06 -9.43 -1.80
N ASP A 242 -2.38 -9.52 -1.78
CA ASP A 242 -3.17 -10.69 -2.15
C ASP A 242 -2.91 -11.17 -3.59
N MET A 243 -2.65 -10.25 -4.53
CA MET A 243 -2.38 -10.65 -5.91
C MET A 243 -1.02 -11.34 -6.06
N LEU A 244 0.01 -10.87 -5.37
CA LEU A 244 1.30 -11.54 -5.40
C LEU A 244 1.25 -12.91 -4.68
N ASP A 245 0.51 -13.01 -3.58
CA ASP A 245 0.20 -14.27 -2.91
C ASP A 245 -0.46 -15.25 -3.90
N ARG A 246 -1.54 -14.83 -4.55
CA ARG A 246 -2.23 -15.62 -5.56
C ARG A 246 -1.33 -16.04 -6.71
N MET A 247 -0.56 -15.11 -7.27
CA MET A 247 0.34 -15.38 -8.42
C MET A 247 1.44 -16.36 -8.06
N THR A 248 1.93 -16.33 -6.83
CA THR A 248 2.98 -17.27 -6.34
C THR A 248 2.41 -18.54 -5.74
N GLY A 249 1.09 -18.72 -5.74
CA GLY A 249 0.44 -19.90 -5.18
C GLY A 249 0.73 -20.10 -3.70
N GLY A 250 0.72 -19.02 -2.92
CA GLY A 250 0.98 -19.05 -1.48
C GLY A 250 2.45 -19.18 -1.09
N LEU A 251 3.39 -19.16 -2.07
CA LEU A 251 4.81 -19.17 -1.76
C LEU A 251 5.26 -17.92 -1.03
N TYR A 252 4.79 -16.74 -1.51
CA TYR A 252 4.86 -15.45 -0.86
C TYR A 252 3.48 -15.14 -0.34
N ARG A 253 3.30 -15.04 0.97
CA ARG A 253 1.98 -14.86 1.56
C ARG A 253 1.70 -13.40 1.86
N SER A 254 0.51 -12.95 1.47
CA SER A 254 -0.05 -11.70 1.96
C SER A 254 -0.31 -11.83 3.46
N THR A 255 0.43 -11.05 4.25
CA THR A 255 0.47 -11.22 5.69
C THR A 255 -0.47 -10.25 6.40
N PRO A 256 -1.36 -10.74 7.28
CA PRO A 256 -2.23 -9.87 8.06
C PRO A 256 -1.44 -8.88 8.90
N HIS A 257 -1.90 -7.64 8.90
CA HIS A 257 -1.31 -6.57 9.69
C HIS A 257 -2.40 -5.61 10.19
N ARG A 258 -2.04 -4.77 11.14
CA ARG A 258 -2.95 -3.87 11.83
C ARG A 258 -2.22 -2.67 12.40
N VAL A 259 -2.94 -1.62 12.77
CA VAL A 259 -2.37 -0.45 13.43
C VAL A 259 -3.01 -0.26 14.80
N LEU A 260 -2.15 -0.19 15.82
CA LEU A 260 -2.54 0.09 17.19
C LEU A 260 -1.70 1.24 17.73
N ASN A 261 -2.28 2.44 17.78
CA ASN A 261 -1.57 3.61 18.30
C ASN A 261 -1.78 3.74 19.81
N LYS A 262 -0.87 3.20 20.59
CA LYS A 262 -0.83 3.33 22.07
C LYS A 262 0.12 4.42 22.56
N SER A 263 0.68 5.23 21.68
CA SER A 263 1.72 6.19 22.03
C SER A 263 1.21 7.42 22.79
N GLY A 264 -0.09 7.69 22.74
CA GLY A 264 -0.67 8.95 23.21
C GLY A 264 -0.28 10.16 22.34
N LYS A 265 0.18 9.91 21.11
CA LYS A 265 0.51 10.96 20.12
C LYS A 265 -0.26 10.70 18.83
N SER A 266 -0.53 11.75 18.06
CA SER A 266 -1.04 11.58 16.71
C SER A 266 0.03 10.94 15.82
N ARG A 267 -0.38 10.14 14.85
CA ARG A 267 0.48 9.40 13.92
C ARG A 267 0.11 9.71 12.49
N LEU A 268 1.11 9.79 11.61
CA LEU A 268 0.94 9.81 10.17
C LEU A 268 1.48 8.53 9.52
N SER A 269 0.86 8.11 8.42
CA SER A 269 1.41 7.06 7.56
C SER A 269 1.06 7.31 6.09
N PHE A 270 1.96 6.83 5.19
CA PHE A 270 1.97 7.18 3.78
C PHE A 270 2.10 5.91 2.92
N PRO A 271 1.08 5.03 2.89
CA PRO A 271 1.13 3.83 2.05
C PRO A 271 0.87 4.17 0.58
N LEU A 272 1.78 3.71 -0.28
CA LEU A 272 1.57 3.65 -1.72
C LEU A 272 1.39 2.19 -2.13
N PHE A 273 0.28 1.91 -2.79
CA PHE A 273 -0.06 0.61 -3.33
C PHE A 273 0.36 0.58 -4.80
N PHE A 274 1.26 -0.35 -5.10
CA PHE A 274 1.80 -0.57 -6.43
C PHE A 274 1.20 -1.87 -6.98
N ASP A 275 0.14 -1.72 -7.74
CA ASP A 275 -0.75 -2.81 -8.11
C ASP A 275 -0.66 -3.17 -9.60
N PRO A 276 -1.16 -4.34 -10.01
CA PRO A 276 -1.30 -4.65 -11.43
C PRO A 276 -2.17 -3.60 -12.14
N GLY A 277 -1.95 -3.39 -13.44
CA GLY A 277 -2.85 -2.56 -14.23
C GLY A 277 -4.31 -3.03 -14.12
N PHE A 278 -5.25 -2.09 -14.11
CA PHE A 278 -6.67 -2.33 -13.80
C PHE A 278 -7.29 -3.45 -14.64
N ASP A 279 -7.00 -3.48 -15.95
CA ASP A 279 -7.57 -4.46 -16.89
C ASP A 279 -6.73 -5.74 -17.01
N THR A 280 -5.65 -5.88 -16.24
CA THR A 280 -4.81 -7.07 -16.30
C THR A 280 -5.44 -8.24 -15.55
N ILE A 281 -5.22 -9.45 -16.06
CA ILE A 281 -5.64 -10.71 -15.41
C ILE A 281 -4.41 -11.32 -14.75
N PRO A 282 -4.24 -11.21 -13.41
CA PRO A 282 -3.10 -11.81 -12.72
C PRO A 282 -3.17 -13.33 -12.80
N LYS A 283 -2.20 -13.96 -13.48
CA LYS A 283 -2.13 -15.41 -13.63
C LYS A 283 -1.13 -16.01 -12.66
N ARG A 284 -1.38 -17.27 -12.27
CA ARG A 284 -0.41 -18.03 -11.49
C ARG A 284 0.90 -18.16 -12.26
N ILE A 285 2.02 -17.97 -11.57
CA ILE A 285 3.36 -18.10 -12.13
C ILE A 285 3.66 -19.58 -12.27
N GLU A 286 4.00 -20.01 -13.51
CA GLU A 286 4.40 -21.38 -13.79
C GLU A 286 5.69 -21.72 -13.05
N ASN A 287 5.82 -22.97 -12.60
CA ASN A 287 6.98 -23.49 -11.86
C ASN A 287 7.26 -22.85 -10.47
N VAL A 288 6.38 -21.95 -10.01
CA VAL A 288 6.37 -21.47 -8.64
C VAL A 288 5.17 -22.12 -7.95
N SER A 289 5.41 -23.27 -7.30
CA SER A 289 4.30 -23.98 -6.67
C SER A 289 4.56 -24.31 -5.21
N ARG A 290 3.61 -23.98 -4.38
CA ARG A 290 3.34 -24.61 -3.10
C ARG A 290 1.94 -25.23 -3.18
N SER A 291 1.66 -26.26 -2.40
CA SER A 291 0.26 -26.72 -2.24
C SER A 291 -0.52 -25.62 -1.55
N ILE A 292 -1.56 -25.13 -2.22
CA ILE A 292 -2.39 -24.04 -1.69
C ILE A 292 -3.37 -24.70 -0.71
N GLU A 293 -3.27 -24.31 0.55
CA GLU A 293 -4.33 -24.53 1.52
C GLU A 293 -5.30 -23.35 1.44
N ASP A 294 -6.60 -23.62 1.51
CA ASP A 294 -7.61 -22.58 1.61
C ASP A 294 -7.50 -21.90 2.99
N ASP A 295 -7.01 -20.66 3.01
CA ASP A 295 -6.87 -19.84 4.20
C ASP A 295 -8.01 -18.81 4.38
N SER A 296 -9.08 -18.93 3.59
CA SER A 296 -10.21 -17.99 3.65
C SER A 296 -10.82 -17.86 5.04
N ALA A 297 -10.80 -18.91 5.83
CA ALA A 297 -11.29 -18.88 7.21
C ALA A 297 -10.49 -17.93 8.13
N GLU A 298 -9.19 -17.71 7.80
CA GLU A 298 -8.29 -16.83 8.57
C GLU A 298 -8.29 -15.39 8.04
N ARG A 299 -8.82 -15.14 6.83
CA ARG A 299 -8.86 -13.81 6.22
C ARG A 299 -10.01 -12.99 6.79
N TRP A 300 -9.79 -11.68 6.93
CA TRP A 300 -10.77 -10.77 7.50
C TRP A 300 -12.13 -10.76 6.76
N ASP A 301 -12.12 -10.94 5.45
CA ASP A 301 -13.29 -10.91 4.58
C ASP A 301 -13.78 -12.31 4.13
N LYS A 302 -13.16 -13.37 4.67
CA LYS A 302 -13.45 -14.77 4.37
C LYS A 302 -13.33 -15.14 2.88
N ALA A 303 -12.58 -14.35 2.10
CA ALA A 303 -12.40 -14.59 0.69
C ALA A 303 -11.21 -15.51 0.42
N ASN A 304 -11.40 -16.52 -0.45
CA ASN A 304 -10.30 -17.31 -0.99
C ASN A 304 -9.67 -16.57 -2.18
N VAL A 305 -8.51 -15.96 -1.98
CA VAL A 305 -7.83 -15.20 -3.03
C VAL A 305 -7.34 -16.07 -4.19
N HIS A 306 -7.11 -17.36 -3.94
CA HIS A 306 -6.61 -18.30 -4.94
C HIS A 306 -7.69 -18.77 -5.92
N SER A 307 -8.97 -18.69 -5.53
CA SER A 307 -10.11 -19.04 -6.39
C SER A 307 -10.61 -17.87 -7.23
N PHE A 308 -10.09 -16.65 -7.04
CA PHE A 308 -10.53 -15.49 -7.78
C PHE A 308 -10.18 -15.63 -9.28
N GLU A 309 -11.14 -15.31 -10.14
CA GLU A 309 -10.98 -15.21 -11.59
C GLU A 309 -11.49 -13.84 -12.04
N GLY A 310 -10.80 -13.21 -13.00
CA GLY A 310 -11.14 -11.89 -13.50
C GLY A 310 -9.94 -10.95 -13.56
N THR A 311 -10.23 -9.68 -13.85
CA THR A 311 -9.21 -8.61 -13.88
C THR A 311 -8.85 -8.14 -12.48
N TYR A 312 -7.71 -7.47 -12.34
CA TYR A 312 -7.39 -6.83 -11.06
C TYR A 312 -8.43 -5.77 -10.67
N GLY A 313 -8.99 -5.07 -11.67
CA GLY A 313 -10.08 -4.12 -11.46
C GLY A 313 -11.30 -4.78 -10.81
N ASP A 314 -11.73 -5.94 -11.29
CA ASP A 314 -12.84 -6.68 -10.67
C ASP A 314 -12.52 -7.02 -9.21
N TYR A 315 -11.28 -7.46 -8.94
CA TYR A 315 -10.87 -7.81 -7.59
C TYR A 315 -10.90 -6.61 -6.65
N ILE A 316 -10.22 -5.52 -7.01
CA ILE A 316 -10.12 -4.36 -6.11
C ILE A 316 -11.49 -3.72 -5.86
N LEU A 317 -12.38 -3.66 -6.86
CA LEU A 317 -13.72 -3.12 -6.69
C LEU A 317 -14.56 -3.93 -5.69
N THR A 318 -14.39 -5.25 -5.65
CA THR A 318 -15.05 -6.08 -4.62
C THR A 318 -14.54 -5.78 -3.22
N LYS A 319 -13.29 -5.39 -3.06
CA LYS A 319 -12.66 -5.07 -1.77
C LYS A 319 -13.03 -3.67 -1.30
N VAL A 320 -12.86 -2.65 -2.16
CA VAL A 320 -13.14 -1.26 -1.79
C VAL A 320 -14.62 -1.01 -1.47
N SER A 321 -15.53 -1.72 -2.13
CA SER A 321 -16.96 -1.65 -1.84
C SER A 321 -17.35 -2.17 -0.46
N LYS A 322 -16.47 -2.95 0.21
CA LYS A 322 -16.69 -3.43 1.58
C LYS A 322 -16.24 -2.40 2.63
N VAL A 323 -15.18 -1.63 2.34
CA VAL A 323 -14.64 -0.65 3.29
C VAL A 323 -15.35 0.69 3.24
N PHE A 324 -16.00 1.03 2.11
CA PHE A 324 -16.85 2.22 1.93
C PHE A 324 -18.20 1.86 1.32
N PRO A 325 -19.12 1.24 2.08
CA PRO A 325 -20.42 0.81 1.56
C PRO A 325 -21.27 1.96 0.98
N GLU A 326 -21.14 3.17 1.53
CA GLU A 326 -21.89 4.34 1.11
C GLU A 326 -21.51 4.81 -0.30
N LEU A 327 -20.23 4.68 -0.66
CA LEU A 327 -19.71 5.06 -1.97
C LEU A 327 -19.95 3.98 -3.05
N LYS A 328 -20.43 2.82 -2.66
CA LYS A 328 -20.66 1.70 -3.61
C LYS A 328 -21.57 2.08 -4.77
N ARG A 329 -22.61 2.87 -4.53
CA ARG A 329 -23.58 3.30 -5.56
C ARG A 329 -22.95 4.17 -6.64
N ASP A 330 -21.94 4.95 -6.27
CA ASP A 330 -21.28 5.90 -7.17
C ASP A 330 -20.12 5.27 -7.95
N MET A 331 -19.60 4.13 -7.45
CA MET A 331 -18.47 3.41 -8.05
C MET A 331 -18.88 2.30 -9.01
N LEU A 332 -19.96 1.62 -8.75
CA LEU A 332 -20.51 0.51 -9.56
C LEU A 332 -21.72 0.95 -10.35
#